data_a32ebaffb9d14113e8d4502a44672f05
#
_entry.id   a32ebaffb9d14113e8d4502a44672f05
#
_cell.length_a   1.000
_cell.length_b   1.000
_cell.length_c   1.000
_cell.angle_alpha   90.00
_cell.angle_beta   90.00
_cell.angle_gamma   90.00
#
_symmetry.space_group_name_H-M   'P 1'
#
loop_
_entity.id
_entity.type
_entity.pdbx_description
1 polymer ?
#
loop_
_entity_poly.entity_id
_entity_poly.type
_entity_poly.pdbx_seq_one_letter_code
_entity_poly.pdbx_strand_id
1 'polypeptide(L)'
;MSTDLSVTVIILNWNGKELTIECLESLEKVNYSNFNILVVDNGSTDRSVDALKEKFPEVSILALERNLGFSGGNNRGFDSLKPGPPEFVIFLNNDTIVDENFIEPLVKQLLTNKHVSQTVPKIYYENDPKLIWYAGGIVNLWAGSIYHLGIRQYDGPEYSKTHKTKYATGCCFCMRYDEFKEFGGFDETFPMYSEDVDLSLWVRAAGKQVWFVPDSKIWHKVSASLGGAFSYGKMVRKARGLFLLIKKHANPIQWVTIIICSPFLLLVNIIKYFRLRYFGS
;
A
#
# COMPACT_ATOMS: atom_id res chain seq x y z
N MET A 1 3.25 -21.64 -17.46
CA MET A 1 1.82 -21.92 -17.31
C MET A 1 1.16 -20.56 -17.22
N SER A 2 0.33 -20.19 -18.18
CA SER A 2 -0.50 -19.00 -18.11
C SER A 2 -1.39 -19.14 -16.88
N THR A 3 -1.25 -18.27 -15.90
CA THR A 3 -2.14 -18.24 -14.74
C THR A 3 -3.40 -17.50 -15.18
N ASP A 4 -4.42 -18.21 -15.60
CA ASP A 4 -5.72 -17.68 -15.98
C ASP A 4 -6.61 -17.41 -14.74
N LEU A 5 -5.98 -17.16 -13.60
CA LEU A 5 -6.64 -16.94 -12.32
C LEU A 5 -7.17 -15.50 -12.24
N SER A 6 -8.39 -15.36 -11.76
CA SER A 6 -9.04 -14.05 -11.71
C SER A 6 -8.43 -13.13 -10.67
N VAL A 7 -8.19 -11.90 -11.07
CA VAL A 7 -7.66 -10.82 -10.22
C VAL A 7 -8.61 -9.64 -10.25
N THR A 8 -8.91 -9.02 -9.11
CA THR A 8 -9.54 -7.71 -9.08
C THR A 8 -8.60 -6.68 -8.47
N VAL A 9 -8.33 -5.61 -9.21
CA VAL A 9 -7.58 -4.45 -8.74
C VAL A 9 -8.57 -3.46 -8.14
N ILE A 10 -8.46 -3.22 -6.84
CA ILE A 10 -9.28 -2.25 -6.09
C ILE A 10 -8.49 -0.95 -5.97
N ILE A 11 -9.07 0.14 -6.47
CA ILE A 11 -8.48 1.48 -6.46
C ILE A 11 -9.36 2.40 -5.63
N LEU A 12 -8.82 2.99 -4.57
CA LEU A 12 -9.55 3.95 -3.75
C LEU A 12 -9.30 5.37 -4.27
N ASN A 13 -10.38 6.05 -4.67
CA ASN A 13 -10.38 7.46 -5.07
C ASN A 13 -11.05 8.36 -4.04
N TRP A 14 -10.45 9.51 -3.74
CA TRP A 14 -11.09 10.60 -3.04
C TRP A 14 -10.56 11.95 -3.54
N ASN A 15 -11.37 12.67 -4.30
CA ASN A 15 -11.01 13.97 -4.91
C ASN A 15 -9.67 13.92 -5.67
N GLY A 16 -9.44 12.82 -6.39
CA GLY A 16 -8.22 12.55 -7.14
C GLY A 16 -8.48 12.19 -8.59
N LYS A 17 -9.41 12.91 -9.26
CA LYS A 17 -9.89 12.61 -10.62
C LYS A 17 -8.74 12.37 -11.61
N GLU A 18 -7.83 13.33 -11.73
CA GLU A 18 -6.73 13.26 -12.70
C GLU A 18 -5.76 12.12 -12.39
N LEU A 19 -5.44 11.91 -11.10
CA LEU A 19 -4.57 10.81 -10.65
C LEU A 19 -5.18 9.45 -10.96
N THR A 20 -6.48 9.30 -10.71
CA THR A 20 -7.20 8.05 -10.99
C THR A 20 -7.28 7.78 -12.49
N ILE A 21 -7.48 8.82 -13.32
CA ILE A 21 -7.45 8.70 -14.78
C ILE A 21 -6.09 8.17 -15.24
N GLU A 22 -4.99 8.77 -14.81
CA GLU A 22 -3.64 8.34 -15.22
C GLU A 22 -3.31 6.92 -14.72
N CYS A 23 -3.77 6.55 -13.52
CA CYS A 23 -3.64 5.20 -13.01
C CYS A 23 -4.37 4.19 -13.90
N LEU A 24 -5.62 4.47 -14.28
CA LEU A 24 -6.42 3.64 -15.18
C LEU A 24 -5.81 3.53 -16.57
N GLU A 25 -5.30 4.62 -17.17
CA GLU A 25 -4.59 4.60 -18.46
C GLU A 25 -3.34 3.70 -18.43
N SER A 26 -2.69 3.56 -17.28
CA SER A 26 -1.59 2.61 -17.13
C SER A 26 -2.07 1.17 -17.02
N LEU A 27 -3.23 0.94 -16.38
CA LEU A 27 -3.82 -0.38 -16.25
C LEU A 27 -4.37 -0.93 -17.57
N GLU A 28 -4.83 -0.09 -18.50
CA GLU A 28 -5.23 -0.51 -19.85
C GLU A 28 -4.12 -1.21 -20.64
N LYS A 29 -2.85 -0.99 -20.25
CA LYS A 29 -1.67 -1.58 -20.91
C LYS A 29 -1.20 -2.89 -20.28
N VAL A 30 -1.89 -3.35 -19.24
CA VAL A 30 -1.45 -4.53 -18.47
C VAL A 30 -1.67 -5.83 -19.24
N ASN A 31 -0.62 -6.63 -19.33
CA ASN A 31 -0.59 -7.93 -20.02
C ASN A 31 -1.04 -9.09 -19.11
N TYR A 32 -2.22 -8.98 -18.50
CA TYR A 32 -2.82 -10.06 -17.71
C TYR A 32 -4.24 -10.28 -18.16
N SER A 33 -4.58 -11.48 -18.68
CA SER A 33 -5.82 -11.72 -19.43
C SER A 33 -7.08 -11.68 -18.56
N ASN A 34 -7.00 -12.13 -17.31
CA ASN A 34 -8.16 -12.32 -16.45
C ASN A 34 -8.12 -11.39 -15.23
N PHE A 35 -8.20 -10.07 -15.47
CA PHE A 35 -8.32 -9.12 -14.37
C PHE A 35 -9.45 -8.12 -14.61
N ASN A 36 -10.00 -7.62 -13.51
CA ASN A 36 -11.02 -6.59 -13.47
C ASN A 36 -10.56 -5.43 -12.61
N ILE A 37 -11.10 -4.26 -12.86
CA ILE A 37 -10.82 -3.05 -12.09
C ILE A 37 -12.09 -2.61 -11.36
N LEU A 38 -11.96 -2.34 -10.07
CA LEU A 38 -12.98 -1.70 -9.25
C LEU A 38 -12.44 -0.39 -8.69
N VAL A 39 -12.97 0.74 -9.13
CA VAL A 39 -12.73 2.03 -8.49
C VAL A 39 -13.75 2.23 -7.38
N VAL A 40 -13.28 2.44 -6.17
CA VAL A 40 -14.10 2.86 -5.02
C VAL A 40 -13.97 4.36 -4.88
N ASP A 41 -15.00 5.08 -5.29
CA ASP A 41 -15.06 6.52 -5.03
C ASP A 41 -15.55 6.77 -3.61
N ASN A 42 -14.68 7.32 -2.78
CA ASN A 42 -14.88 7.49 -1.35
C ASN A 42 -15.59 8.81 -0.99
N GLY A 43 -16.68 9.11 -1.71
CA GLY A 43 -17.47 10.33 -1.51
C GLY A 43 -16.78 11.59 -2.05
N SER A 44 -16.28 11.53 -3.28
CA SER A 44 -15.63 12.68 -3.94
C SER A 44 -16.64 13.78 -4.33
N THR A 45 -16.16 15.01 -4.36
CA THR A 45 -16.92 16.21 -4.76
C THR A 45 -16.36 16.89 -6.03
N ASP A 46 -15.29 16.34 -6.60
CA ASP A 46 -14.55 16.87 -7.75
C ASP A 46 -15.08 16.35 -9.10
N ARG A 47 -16.26 15.70 -9.11
CA ARG A 47 -16.87 15.04 -10.26
C ARG A 47 -16.05 13.87 -10.84
N SER A 48 -15.23 13.22 -9.99
CA SER A 48 -14.46 12.03 -10.40
C SER A 48 -15.36 10.96 -11.01
N VAL A 49 -16.50 10.64 -10.37
CA VAL A 49 -17.39 9.56 -10.80
C VAL A 49 -17.89 9.77 -12.23
N ASP A 50 -18.33 10.99 -12.56
CA ASP A 50 -18.85 11.30 -13.90
C ASP A 50 -17.75 11.17 -14.96
N ALA A 51 -16.59 11.76 -14.69
CA ALA A 51 -15.44 11.73 -15.61
C ALA A 51 -14.92 10.32 -15.85
N LEU A 52 -14.86 9.48 -14.80
CA LEU A 52 -14.41 8.10 -14.90
C LEU A 52 -15.40 7.23 -15.68
N LYS A 53 -16.71 7.38 -15.46
CA LYS A 53 -17.74 6.66 -16.23
C LYS A 53 -17.74 7.03 -17.72
N GLU A 54 -17.48 8.30 -18.03
CA GLU A 54 -17.40 8.78 -19.41
C GLU A 54 -16.17 8.22 -20.13
N LYS A 55 -15.01 8.25 -19.45
CA LYS A 55 -13.73 7.88 -20.08
C LYS A 55 -13.45 6.37 -20.07
N PHE A 56 -13.90 5.65 -19.03
CA PHE A 56 -13.64 4.22 -18.81
C PHE A 56 -14.96 3.46 -18.56
N PRO A 57 -15.84 3.31 -19.56
CA PRO A 57 -17.17 2.71 -19.38
C PRO A 57 -17.13 1.24 -18.91
N GLU A 58 -16.04 0.52 -19.16
CA GLU A 58 -15.85 -0.88 -18.74
C GLU A 58 -15.37 -1.02 -17.30
N VAL A 59 -14.93 0.07 -16.65
CA VAL A 59 -14.45 0.03 -15.27
C VAL A 59 -15.62 0.08 -14.29
N SER A 60 -15.65 -0.87 -13.37
CA SER A 60 -16.65 -0.87 -12.29
C SER A 60 -16.39 0.26 -11.30
N ILE A 61 -17.42 1.04 -10.95
CA ILE A 61 -17.30 2.13 -9.97
C ILE A 61 -18.30 1.93 -8.84
N LEU A 62 -17.77 1.82 -7.62
CA LEU A 62 -18.55 1.86 -6.39
C LEU A 62 -18.47 3.26 -5.79
N ALA A 63 -19.52 4.06 -5.92
CA ALA A 63 -19.59 5.39 -5.32
C ALA A 63 -20.16 5.32 -3.89
N LEU A 64 -19.38 5.75 -2.92
CA LEU A 64 -19.79 5.85 -1.52
C LEU A 64 -20.36 7.23 -1.22
N GLU A 65 -21.30 7.32 -0.30
CA GLU A 65 -21.96 8.58 0.07
C GLU A 65 -21.00 9.56 0.79
N ARG A 66 -19.96 9.05 1.45
CA ARG A 66 -19.00 9.85 2.23
C ARG A 66 -17.63 9.19 2.32
N ASN A 67 -16.62 9.98 2.66
CA ASN A 67 -15.28 9.48 2.91
C ASN A 67 -15.23 8.63 4.20
N LEU A 68 -14.95 7.33 4.04
CA LEU A 68 -14.78 6.35 5.12
C LEU A 68 -13.30 6.15 5.52
N GLY A 69 -12.39 6.97 4.98
CA GLY A 69 -10.94 6.75 5.13
C GLY A 69 -10.41 5.65 4.24
N PHE A 70 -9.11 5.37 4.36
CA PHE A 70 -8.43 4.37 3.54
C PHE A 70 -8.96 2.95 3.82
N SER A 71 -8.97 2.54 5.09
CA SER A 71 -9.42 1.21 5.51
C SER A 71 -10.88 0.96 5.14
N GLY A 72 -11.77 1.88 5.52
CA GLY A 72 -13.20 1.73 5.29
C GLY A 72 -13.56 1.70 3.80
N GLY A 73 -12.96 2.58 2.98
CA GLY A 73 -13.19 2.60 1.54
C GLY A 73 -12.76 1.29 0.87
N ASN A 74 -11.54 0.83 1.15
CA ASN A 74 -11.03 -0.44 0.60
C ASN A 74 -11.84 -1.66 1.07
N ASN A 75 -12.26 -1.70 2.35
CA ASN A 75 -13.11 -2.77 2.85
C ASN A 75 -14.48 -2.80 2.15
N ARG A 76 -15.10 -1.64 1.89
CA ARG A 76 -16.37 -1.57 1.12
C ARG A 76 -16.18 -2.05 -0.32
N GLY A 77 -15.04 -1.68 -0.96
CA GLY A 77 -14.67 -2.21 -2.28
C GLY A 77 -14.56 -3.73 -2.27
N PHE A 78 -13.84 -4.28 -1.31
CA PHE A 78 -13.67 -5.73 -1.16
C PHE A 78 -15.02 -6.45 -0.91
N ASP A 79 -15.85 -5.91 -0.03
CA ASP A 79 -17.16 -6.49 0.28
C ASP A 79 -18.13 -6.49 -0.92
N SER A 80 -17.98 -5.52 -1.84
CA SER A 80 -18.81 -5.41 -3.05
C SER A 80 -18.48 -6.46 -4.12
N LEU A 81 -17.39 -7.21 -3.99
CA LEU A 81 -17.01 -8.26 -4.93
C LEU A 81 -17.87 -9.53 -4.83
N LYS A 82 -18.85 -9.58 -3.95
CA LYS A 82 -19.83 -10.66 -3.82
C LYS A 82 -21.10 -10.35 -4.63
N PRO A 83 -21.76 -11.37 -5.26
CA PRO A 83 -21.34 -12.75 -5.46
C PRO A 83 -20.36 -12.88 -6.65
N GLY A 84 -19.43 -13.81 -6.59
CA GLY A 84 -18.44 -14.06 -7.63
C GLY A 84 -17.07 -13.43 -7.35
N PRO A 85 -16.47 -13.74 -6.16
CA PRO A 85 -15.19 -13.18 -5.81
C PRO A 85 -14.07 -13.69 -6.72
N PRO A 86 -13.03 -12.84 -6.99
CA PRO A 86 -11.83 -13.28 -7.69
C PRO A 86 -10.99 -14.22 -6.82
N GLU A 87 -10.01 -14.92 -7.40
CA GLU A 87 -9.03 -15.67 -6.61
C GLU A 87 -8.05 -14.75 -5.87
N PHE A 88 -7.72 -13.61 -6.48
CA PHE A 88 -6.79 -12.64 -5.92
C PHE A 88 -7.36 -11.23 -5.94
N VAL A 89 -6.98 -10.44 -4.94
CA VAL A 89 -7.23 -9.01 -4.88
C VAL A 89 -5.92 -8.26 -4.84
N ILE A 90 -5.84 -7.17 -5.58
CA ILE A 90 -4.77 -6.18 -5.52
C ILE A 90 -5.37 -4.88 -5.01
N PHE A 91 -4.85 -4.36 -3.91
CA PHE A 91 -5.13 -3.00 -3.48
C PHE A 91 -4.08 -2.09 -4.11
N LEU A 92 -4.52 -1.03 -4.77
CA LEU A 92 -3.66 -0.11 -5.52
C LEU A 92 -4.08 1.33 -5.24
N ASN A 93 -3.15 2.18 -4.86
CA ASN A 93 -3.41 3.60 -4.73
C ASN A 93 -3.67 4.24 -6.10
N ASN A 94 -4.57 5.22 -6.15
CA ASN A 94 -4.93 5.93 -7.38
C ASN A 94 -3.83 6.90 -7.89
N ASP A 95 -2.81 7.19 -7.09
CA ASP A 95 -1.67 8.04 -7.46
C ASP A 95 -0.44 7.21 -7.91
N THR A 96 -0.71 6.10 -8.61
CA THR A 96 0.31 5.18 -9.13
C THR A 96 0.21 4.99 -10.64
N ILE A 97 1.35 4.68 -11.26
CA ILE A 97 1.48 4.16 -12.62
C ILE A 97 2.03 2.74 -12.51
N VAL A 98 1.48 1.80 -13.27
CA VAL A 98 1.90 0.40 -13.22
C VAL A 98 2.67 -0.04 -14.46
N ASP A 99 3.60 -0.99 -14.28
CA ASP A 99 4.24 -1.70 -15.39
C ASP A 99 3.24 -2.66 -16.04
N GLU A 100 3.35 -2.86 -17.34
CA GLU A 100 2.46 -3.76 -18.10
C GLU A 100 2.44 -5.21 -17.58
N ASN A 101 3.50 -5.65 -16.89
CA ASN A 101 3.63 -7.01 -16.37
C ASN A 101 3.58 -7.05 -14.82
N PHE A 102 2.99 -6.05 -14.13
CA PHE A 102 3.08 -5.97 -12.67
C PHE A 102 2.26 -7.04 -11.93
N ILE A 103 1.18 -7.57 -12.52
CA ILE A 103 0.26 -8.53 -11.86
C ILE A 103 0.88 -9.92 -11.76
N GLU A 104 1.37 -10.46 -12.89
CA GLU A 104 1.80 -11.86 -12.97
C GLU A 104 2.87 -12.25 -11.93
N PRO A 105 3.96 -11.47 -11.69
CA PRO A 105 4.95 -11.82 -10.69
C PRO A 105 4.37 -11.90 -9.27
N LEU A 106 3.41 -11.02 -8.92
CA LEU A 106 2.76 -11.02 -7.60
C LEU A 106 1.93 -12.29 -7.40
N VAL A 107 1.08 -12.63 -8.37
CA VAL A 107 0.24 -13.84 -8.34
C VAL A 107 1.10 -15.09 -8.33
N LYS A 108 2.10 -15.17 -9.21
CA LYS A 108 3.03 -16.30 -9.30
C LYS A 108 3.71 -16.57 -7.96
N GLN A 109 4.17 -15.55 -7.26
CA GLN A 109 4.81 -15.71 -5.95
C GLN A 109 3.83 -16.26 -4.90
N LEU A 110 2.56 -15.84 -4.90
CA LEU A 110 1.52 -16.41 -4.04
C LEU A 110 1.28 -17.90 -4.33
N LEU A 111 1.37 -18.31 -5.59
CA LEU A 111 1.15 -19.71 -6.00
C LEU A 111 2.33 -20.63 -5.68
N THR A 112 3.55 -20.12 -5.62
CA THR A 112 4.76 -20.95 -5.39
C THR A 112 4.79 -21.54 -3.99
N ASN A 113 4.17 -20.90 -3.01
CA ASN A 113 4.20 -21.35 -1.62
C ASN A 113 2.92 -20.92 -0.87
N LYS A 114 2.18 -21.91 -0.37
CA LYS A 114 0.95 -21.67 0.43
C LYS A 114 1.16 -20.87 1.73
N HIS A 115 2.39 -20.73 2.18
CA HIS A 115 2.73 -19.88 3.32
C HIS A 115 2.86 -18.40 2.94
N VAL A 116 3.03 -18.08 1.64
CA VAL A 116 3.01 -16.69 1.18
C VAL A 116 1.55 -16.22 1.10
N SER A 117 1.24 -15.16 1.82
CA SER A 117 -0.11 -14.61 1.91
C SER A 117 -0.21 -13.20 1.31
N GLN A 118 0.86 -12.42 1.42
CA GLN A 118 0.94 -11.10 0.80
C GLN A 118 2.17 -11.00 -0.10
N THR A 119 1.99 -10.38 -1.27
CA THR A 119 3.08 -9.98 -2.17
C THR A 119 3.01 -8.49 -2.45
N VAL A 120 4.17 -7.85 -2.54
CA VAL A 120 4.28 -6.40 -2.73
C VAL A 120 5.32 -6.09 -3.81
N PRO A 121 5.02 -5.19 -4.76
CA PRO A 121 5.92 -4.85 -5.85
C PRO A 121 7.09 -3.98 -5.37
N LYS A 122 8.09 -3.81 -6.26
CA LYS A 122 9.06 -2.71 -6.17
C LYS A 122 8.36 -1.41 -6.58
N ILE A 123 8.47 -0.39 -5.75
CA ILE A 123 7.82 0.90 -5.98
C ILE A 123 8.89 1.97 -6.11
N TYR A 124 8.82 2.73 -7.19
CA TYR A 124 9.70 3.86 -7.48
C TYR A 124 8.98 5.19 -7.23
N TYR A 125 9.74 6.26 -7.15
CA TYR A 125 9.19 7.61 -7.29
C TYR A 125 8.85 7.86 -8.77
N GLU A 126 7.68 8.39 -9.05
CA GLU A 126 7.27 8.66 -10.44
C GLU A 126 8.12 9.75 -11.09
N ASN A 127 8.49 10.79 -10.35
CA ASN A 127 9.34 11.89 -10.83
C ASN A 127 10.82 11.51 -11.02
N ASP A 128 11.26 10.36 -10.50
CA ASP A 128 12.57 9.77 -10.77
C ASP A 128 12.42 8.24 -10.87
N PRO A 129 12.22 7.68 -12.09
CA PRO A 129 11.81 6.29 -12.28
C PRO A 129 12.83 5.22 -11.86
N LYS A 130 14.04 5.63 -11.46
CA LYS A 130 15.08 4.74 -10.92
C LYS A 130 15.29 4.89 -9.42
N LEU A 131 14.66 5.91 -8.81
CA LEU A 131 14.75 6.16 -7.38
C LEU A 131 13.69 5.31 -6.65
N ILE A 132 14.12 4.46 -5.73
CA ILE A 132 13.23 3.55 -5.00
C ILE A 132 12.46 4.32 -3.93
N TRP A 133 11.14 4.10 -3.88
CA TRP A 133 10.29 4.50 -2.78
C TRP A 133 10.10 3.35 -1.79
N TYR A 134 9.99 2.08 -2.31
CA TYR A 134 9.82 0.90 -1.48
C TYR A 134 10.43 -0.35 -2.17
N ALA A 135 11.31 -1.05 -1.45
CA ALA A 135 11.88 -2.34 -1.84
C ALA A 135 11.80 -3.35 -0.67
N GLY A 136 10.69 -3.31 0.06
CA GLY A 136 10.46 -4.07 1.27
C GLY A 136 10.29 -3.17 2.49
N GLY A 137 9.72 -3.70 3.56
CA GLY A 137 9.40 -2.95 4.76
C GLY A 137 10.01 -3.56 6.02
N ILE A 138 10.42 -2.72 6.95
CA ILE A 138 10.91 -3.12 8.27
C ILE A 138 9.97 -2.58 9.35
N VAL A 139 9.62 -3.45 10.28
CA VAL A 139 8.91 -3.11 11.52
C VAL A 139 9.78 -3.52 12.68
N ASN A 140 10.13 -2.56 13.52
CA ASN A 140 10.90 -2.79 14.74
C ASN A 140 10.07 -2.34 15.96
N LEU A 141 9.36 -3.29 16.57
CA LEU A 141 8.54 -3.02 17.75
C LEU A 141 9.39 -2.75 19.02
N TRP A 142 10.68 -3.07 19.02
CA TRP A 142 11.58 -2.71 20.14
C TRP A 142 11.94 -1.22 20.16
N ALA A 143 11.99 -0.61 18.97
CA ALA A 143 12.26 0.81 18.82
C ALA A 143 11.03 1.64 18.44
N GLY A 144 9.85 1.00 18.24
CA GLY A 144 8.65 1.68 17.80
C GLY A 144 8.82 2.35 16.43
N SER A 145 9.46 1.67 15.47
CA SER A 145 9.78 2.27 14.18
C SER A 145 9.37 1.40 12.99
N ILE A 146 8.95 2.08 11.91
CA ILE A 146 8.58 1.48 10.63
C ILE A 146 9.30 2.28 9.54
N TYR A 147 9.90 1.58 8.59
CA TYR A 147 10.54 2.23 7.45
C TYR A 147 10.59 1.32 6.21
N HIS A 148 10.70 1.94 5.04
CA HIS A 148 10.88 1.28 3.77
C HIS A 148 12.36 0.98 3.53
N LEU A 149 12.66 -0.23 3.07
CA LEU A 149 13.98 -0.55 2.53
C LEU A 149 14.16 0.16 1.18
N GLY A 150 15.38 0.57 0.89
CA GLY A 150 15.74 1.21 -0.38
C GLY A 150 15.21 2.62 -0.58
N ILE A 151 14.46 3.19 0.39
CA ILE A 151 13.86 4.52 0.23
C ILE A 151 14.94 5.58 -0.10
N ARG A 152 14.71 6.30 -1.21
CA ARG A 152 15.64 7.31 -1.77
C ARG A 152 17.02 6.76 -2.15
N GLN A 153 17.10 5.46 -2.44
CA GLN A 153 18.27 4.84 -3.06
C GLN A 153 17.95 4.57 -4.53
N TYR A 154 18.96 4.67 -5.39
CA TYR A 154 18.81 4.22 -6.77
C TYR A 154 18.76 2.71 -6.85
N ASP A 155 18.00 2.20 -7.83
CA ASP A 155 17.86 0.75 -8.02
C ASP A 155 19.20 0.10 -8.39
N GLY A 156 19.44 -1.05 -7.79
CA GLY A 156 20.68 -1.81 -7.96
C GLY A 156 20.50 -3.30 -7.69
N PRO A 157 21.56 -4.09 -7.85
CA PRO A 157 21.51 -5.55 -7.66
C PRO A 157 21.01 -6.00 -6.28
N GLU A 158 21.22 -5.19 -5.24
CA GLU A 158 20.77 -5.45 -3.87
C GLU A 158 19.23 -5.48 -3.73
N TYR A 159 18.51 -4.78 -4.64
CA TYR A 159 17.05 -4.72 -4.66
C TYR A 159 16.42 -5.61 -5.74
N SER A 160 17.21 -6.50 -6.37
CA SER A 160 16.76 -7.32 -7.50
C SER A 160 16.28 -8.72 -7.10
N LYS A 161 16.34 -9.07 -5.81
CA LYS A 161 16.00 -10.41 -5.33
C LYS A 161 14.67 -10.43 -4.59
N THR A 162 13.81 -11.38 -4.94
CA THR A 162 12.60 -11.70 -4.18
C THR A 162 12.98 -12.17 -2.78
N HIS A 163 12.37 -11.57 -1.74
CA HIS A 163 12.69 -11.90 -0.35
C HIS A 163 11.51 -11.66 0.59
N LYS A 164 11.57 -12.27 1.79
CA LYS A 164 10.59 -12.02 2.86
C LYS A 164 10.74 -10.60 3.40
N THR A 165 9.63 -9.92 3.56
CA THR A 165 9.58 -8.58 4.16
C THR A 165 8.71 -8.56 5.42
N LYS A 166 8.78 -7.50 6.22
CA LYS A 166 8.02 -7.42 7.46
C LYS A 166 6.58 -6.95 7.24
N TYR A 167 6.33 -6.17 6.20
CA TYR A 167 4.99 -5.73 5.79
C TYR A 167 4.92 -5.43 4.30
N ALA A 168 3.72 -5.43 3.77
CA ALA A 168 3.37 -4.94 2.44
C ALA A 168 2.75 -3.55 2.59
N THR A 169 3.26 -2.56 1.84
CA THR A 169 2.71 -1.20 1.88
C THR A 169 1.33 -1.13 1.22
N GLY A 170 0.42 -0.36 1.82
CA GLY A 170 -0.92 -0.10 1.28
C GLY A 170 -0.93 0.64 -0.07
N CYS A 171 0.23 1.13 -0.54
CA CYS A 171 0.35 1.70 -1.87
C CYS A 171 0.02 0.68 -2.97
N CYS A 172 0.53 -0.56 -2.85
CA CYS A 172 0.15 -1.70 -3.70
C CYS A 172 0.53 -3.01 -3.02
N PHE A 173 -0.39 -3.95 -2.94
CA PHE A 173 -0.09 -5.34 -2.60
C PHE A 173 -1.16 -6.29 -3.13
N CYS A 174 -0.80 -7.57 -3.27
CA CYS A 174 -1.69 -8.63 -3.70
C CYS A 174 -1.86 -9.67 -2.60
N MET A 175 -3.09 -10.17 -2.44
CA MET A 175 -3.47 -11.28 -1.54
C MET A 175 -4.46 -12.21 -2.22
N ARG A 176 -4.60 -13.44 -1.69
CA ARG A 176 -5.78 -14.25 -2.01
C ARG A 176 -7.03 -13.62 -1.41
N TYR A 177 -8.13 -13.64 -2.16
CA TYR A 177 -9.41 -13.10 -1.69
C TYR A 177 -9.83 -13.71 -0.34
N ASP A 178 -9.78 -15.05 -0.23
CA ASP A 178 -10.21 -15.74 0.99
C ASP A 178 -9.31 -15.42 2.19
N GLU A 179 -8.00 -15.24 1.98
CA GLU A 179 -7.08 -14.86 3.06
C GLU A 179 -7.33 -13.43 3.55
N PHE A 180 -7.56 -12.46 2.66
CA PHE A 180 -7.91 -11.10 3.08
C PHE A 180 -9.20 -11.07 3.89
N LYS A 181 -10.20 -11.87 3.47
CA LYS A 181 -11.45 -12.06 4.20
C LYS A 181 -11.23 -12.72 5.56
N GLU A 182 -10.41 -13.78 5.63
CA GLU A 182 -10.09 -14.50 6.86
C GLU A 182 -9.40 -13.59 7.90
N PHE A 183 -8.51 -12.70 7.45
CA PHE A 183 -7.85 -11.70 8.29
C PHE A 183 -8.76 -10.53 8.69
N GLY A 184 -10.00 -10.47 8.18
CA GLY A 184 -10.97 -9.44 8.53
C GLY A 184 -10.79 -8.11 7.83
N GLY A 185 -9.96 -8.05 6.77
CA GLY A 185 -9.68 -6.83 6.03
C GLY A 185 -8.76 -5.85 6.78
N PHE A 186 -8.88 -4.58 6.43
CA PHE A 186 -8.18 -3.50 7.14
C PHE A 186 -8.93 -3.11 8.42
N ASP A 187 -8.21 -2.84 9.49
CA ASP A 187 -8.79 -2.30 10.72
C ASP A 187 -9.16 -0.82 10.55
N GLU A 188 -10.45 -0.53 10.58
CA GLU A 188 -11.01 0.82 10.39
C GLU A 188 -10.77 1.76 11.59
N THR A 189 -10.18 1.28 12.68
CA THR A 189 -9.76 2.15 13.80
C THR A 189 -8.54 2.99 13.48
N PHE A 190 -7.76 2.59 12.47
CA PHE A 190 -6.64 3.40 11.97
C PHE A 190 -7.16 4.58 11.15
N PRO A 191 -6.80 5.82 11.52
CA PRO A 191 -7.31 7.03 10.84
C PRO A 191 -6.75 7.22 9.44
N MET A 192 -5.63 6.64 9.15
CA MET A 192 -4.78 6.59 7.97
C MET A 192 -3.34 6.34 8.43
N TYR A 193 -2.57 5.56 7.70
CA TYR A 193 -1.23 5.06 8.01
C TYR A 193 -1.21 3.97 9.08
N SER A 194 -0.43 2.95 8.83
CA SER A 194 -0.17 1.75 9.64
C SER A 194 -1.25 0.66 9.60
N GLU A 195 -2.38 0.85 8.94
CA GLU A 195 -3.39 -0.19 8.67
C GLU A 195 -2.83 -1.35 7.82
N ASP A 196 -1.96 -1.03 6.87
CA ASP A 196 -1.24 -1.96 6.02
C ASP A 196 -0.19 -2.76 6.81
N VAL A 197 0.49 -2.09 7.71
CA VAL A 197 1.44 -2.73 8.64
C VAL A 197 0.70 -3.61 9.64
N ASP A 198 -0.44 -3.16 10.17
CA ASP A 198 -1.31 -3.93 11.07
C ASP A 198 -1.75 -5.25 10.43
N LEU A 199 -2.32 -5.19 9.23
CA LEU A 199 -2.71 -6.38 8.46
C LEU A 199 -1.52 -7.34 8.26
N SER A 200 -0.37 -6.82 7.86
CA SER A 200 0.82 -7.63 7.63
C SER A 200 1.37 -8.27 8.92
N LEU A 201 1.23 -7.61 10.07
CA LEU A 201 1.60 -8.19 11.36
C LEU A 201 0.65 -9.32 11.78
N TRP A 202 -0.66 -9.20 11.51
CA TRP A 202 -1.63 -10.29 11.71
C TRP A 202 -1.34 -11.48 10.81
N VAL A 203 -1.10 -11.25 9.52
CA VAL A 203 -0.67 -12.28 8.56
C VAL A 203 0.54 -13.05 9.10
N ARG A 204 1.54 -12.33 9.60
CA ARG A 204 2.76 -12.95 10.15
C ARG A 204 2.54 -13.66 11.49
N ALA A 205 1.68 -13.14 12.35
CA ALA A 205 1.31 -13.78 13.61
C ALA A 205 0.56 -15.12 13.38
N ALA A 206 -0.16 -15.24 12.26
CA ALA A 206 -0.77 -16.49 11.80
C ALA A 206 0.22 -17.47 11.14
N GLY A 207 1.53 -17.21 11.20
CA GLY A 207 2.57 -18.07 10.60
C GLY A 207 2.71 -17.93 9.09
N LYS A 208 2.01 -16.99 8.47
CA LYS A 208 2.10 -16.66 7.05
C LYS A 208 3.25 -15.69 6.75
N GLN A 209 3.51 -15.46 5.48
CA GLN A 209 4.66 -14.70 5.01
C GLN A 209 4.24 -13.57 4.07
N VAL A 210 4.96 -12.46 4.18
CA VAL A 210 4.87 -11.30 3.27
C VAL A 210 6.13 -11.27 2.43
N TRP A 211 5.99 -11.14 1.11
CA TRP A 211 7.12 -11.21 0.18
C TRP A 211 7.20 -9.96 -0.72
N PHE A 212 8.39 -9.41 -0.81
CA PHE A 212 8.77 -8.42 -1.80
C PHE A 212 9.11 -9.11 -3.12
N VAL A 213 8.55 -8.60 -4.23
CA VAL A 213 8.66 -9.19 -5.58
C VAL A 213 9.15 -8.11 -6.55
N PRO A 214 10.46 -7.99 -6.77
CA PRO A 214 11.07 -6.90 -7.55
C PRO A 214 10.75 -6.94 -9.06
N ASP A 215 10.31 -8.09 -9.59
CA ASP A 215 9.90 -8.24 -10.99
C ASP A 215 8.55 -7.53 -11.26
N SER A 216 7.74 -7.32 -10.24
CA SER A 216 6.58 -6.45 -10.28
C SER A 216 7.01 -5.02 -9.95
N LYS A 217 6.67 -4.05 -10.82
CA LYS A 217 7.12 -2.66 -10.71
C LYS A 217 5.95 -1.70 -10.84
N ILE A 218 5.96 -0.65 -10.02
CA ILE A 218 5.04 0.47 -10.13
C ILE A 218 5.77 1.77 -9.76
N TRP A 219 5.19 2.91 -10.15
CA TRP A 219 5.68 4.26 -9.84
C TRP A 219 4.62 5.01 -9.05
N HIS A 220 5.02 5.67 -7.98
CA HIS A 220 4.13 6.37 -7.06
C HIS A 220 4.36 7.87 -7.09
N LYS A 221 3.30 8.65 -7.33
CA LYS A 221 3.29 10.12 -7.31
C LYS A 221 3.22 10.63 -5.87
N VAL A 222 4.29 10.37 -5.12
CA VAL A 222 4.35 10.70 -3.68
C VAL A 222 3.99 12.16 -3.43
N SER A 223 3.02 12.40 -2.57
CA SER A 223 2.57 13.72 -2.11
C SER A 223 1.59 14.48 -3.01
N ALA A 224 1.08 13.89 -4.11
CA ALA A 224 0.07 14.55 -4.93
C ALA A 224 -1.25 14.79 -4.17
N SER A 225 -1.65 13.88 -3.28
CA SER A 225 -3.00 13.84 -2.69
C SER A 225 -3.19 14.56 -1.35
N LEU A 226 -2.15 15.06 -0.65
CA LEU A 226 -2.30 15.57 0.72
C LEU A 226 -1.42 16.80 1.08
N GLY A 227 -1.21 17.74 0.17
CA GLY A 227 -0.60 19.04 0.53
C GLY A 227 0.89 19.01 0.91
N GLY A 228 1.69 18.12 0.27
CA GLY A 228 3.15 18.07 0.44
C GLY A 228 3.64 17.13 1.56
N ALA A 229 4.96 16.87 1.56
CA ALA A 229 5.61 15.88 2.43
C ALA A 229 5.53 16.22 3.95
N PHE A 230 5.32 17.47 4.33
CA PHE A 230 5.45 17.98 5.69
C PHE A 230 4.21 18.70 6.24
N SER A 231 2.97 18.26 5.90
CA SER A 231 1.80 18.85 6.55
C SER A 231 1.67 18.35 8.00
N TYR A 232 1.35 19.27 8.93
CA TYR A 232 1.10 18.95 10.34
C TYR A 232 0.07 17.84 10.51
N GLY A 233 -1.00 17.88 9.72
CA GLY A 233 -2.04 16.83 9.74
C GLY A 233 -1.53 15.44 9.36
N LYS A 234 -0.57 15.33 8.40
CA LYS A 234 0.09 14.05 8.07
C LYS A 234 0.91 13.54 9.25
N MET A 235 1.68 14.43 9.90
CA MET A 235 2.52 14.03 11.04
C MET A 235 1.67 13.51 12.20
N VAL A 236 0.57 14.19 12.52
CA VAL A 236 -0.36 13.76 13.59
C VAL A 236 -0.99 12.41 13.24
N ARG A 237 -1.46 12.21 12.00
CA ARG A 237 -2.04 10.93 11.58
C ARG A 237 -1.03 9.78 11.63
N LYS A 238 0.21 10.01 11.15
CA LYS A 238 1.30 9.02 11.24
C LYS A 238 1.65 8.66 12.70
N ALA A 239 1.77 9.66 13.56
CA ALA A 239 2.05 9.43 14.98
C ALA A 239 0.90 8.65 15.66
N ARG A 240 -0.36 8.98 15.35
CA ARG A 240 -1.53 8.28 15.88
C ARG A 240 -1.59 6.84 15.35
N GLY A 241 -1.36 6.62 14.05
CA GLY A 241 -1.32 5.27 13.45
C GLY A 241 -0.21 4.42 14.08
N LEU A 242 1.00 4.97 14.22
CA LEU A 242 2.11 4.29 14.89
C LEU A 242 1.79 3.95 16.35
N PHE A 243 1.20 4.89 17.11
CA PHE A 243 0.79 4.65 18.48
C PHE A 243 -0.23 3.50 18.59
N LEU A 244 -1.26 3.49 17.72
CA LEU A 244 -2.25 2.42 17.68
C LEU A 244 -1.60 1.07 17.34
N LEU A 245 -0.68 1.04 16.38
CA LEU A 245 0.05 -0.17 16.01
C LEU A 245 0.87 -0.72 17.19
N ILE A 246 1.63 0.15 17.86
CA ILE A 246 2.41 -0.23 19.03
C ILE A 246 1.47 -0.74 20.14
N LYS A 247 0.38 -0.04 20.41
CA LYS A 247 -0.61 -0.44 21.42
C LYS A 247 -1.17 -1.84 21.14
N LYS A 248 -1.36 -2.18 19.87
CA LYS A 248 -1.99 -3.45 19.45
C LYS A 248 -1.01 -4.62 19.40
N HIS A 249 0.25 -4.37 19.03
CA HIS A 249 1.21 -5.43 18.71
C HIS A 249 2.43 -5.50 19.64
N ALA A 250 2.75 -4.45 20.40
CA ALA A 250 3.91 -4.47 21.28
C ALA A 250 3.59 -5.14 22.62
N ASN A 251 4.49 -6.00 23.08
CA ASN A 251 4.42 -6.59 24.41
C ASN A 251 4.93 -5.61 25.49
N PRO A 252 4.70 -5.88 26.80
CA PRO A 252 5.11 -4.98 27.89
C PRO A 252 6.60 -4.62 27.89
N ILE A 253 7.47 -5.55 27.54
CA ILE A 253 8.93 -5.31 27.51
C ILE A 253 9.28 -4.34 26.36
N GLN A 254 8.65 -4.52 25.19
CA GLN A 254 8.82 -3.62 24.06
C GLN A 254 8.31 -2.21 24.37
N TRP A 255 7.24 -2.06 25.16
CA TRP A 255 6.81 -0.76 25.63
C TRP A 255 7.87 -0.04 26.46
N VAL A 256 8.53 -0.76 27.38
CA VAL A 256 9.63 -0.21 28.17
C VAL A 256 10.77 0.26 27.27
N THR A 257 11.19 -0.56 26.30
CA THR A 257 12.25 -0.17 25.37
C THR A 257 11.88 1.01 24.47
N ILE A 258 10.64 1.07 24.01
CA ILE A 258 10.13 2.20 23.20
C ILE A 258 10.19 3.51 24.01
N ILE A 259 9.73 3.49 25.27
CA ILE A 259 9.76 4.67 26.14
C ILE A 259 11.20 5.15 26.36
N ILE A 260 12.14 4.24 26.59
CA ILE A 260 13.55 4.57 26.75
C ILE A 260 14.17 5.12 25.46
N CYS A 261 13.87 4.50 24.32
CA CYS A 261 14.46 4.87 23.02
C CYS A 261 13.80 6.09 22.37
N SER A 262 12.54 6.38 22.67
CA SER A 262 11.76 7.42 21.98
C SER A 262 12.37 8.83 22.07
N PRO A 263 12.95 9.31 23.20
CA PRO A 263 13.61 10.61 23.26
C PRO A 263 14.82 10.70 22.34
N PHE A 264 15.62 9.61 22.27
CA PHE A 264 16.78 9.54 21.40
C PHE A 264 16.39 9.53 19.92
N LEU A 265 15.40 8.75 19.55
CA LEU A 265 14.85 8.71 18.17
C LEU A 265 14.25 10.05 17.76
N LEU A 266 13.58 10.75 18.67
CA LEU A 266 13.07 12.09 18.43
C LEU A 266 14.22 13.06 18.17
N LEU A 267 15.27 13.03 18.98
CA LEU A 267 16.45 13.88 18.80
C LEU A 267 17.13 13.64 17.44
N VAL A 268 17.33 12.35 17.07
CA VAL A 268 17.89 11.98 15.76
C VAL A 268 17.04 12.51 14.61
N ASN A 269 15.72 12.41 14.71
CA ASN A 269 14.81 12.92 13.68
C ASN A 269 14.82 14.45 13.59
N ILE A 270 14.93 15.15 14.73
CA ILE A 270 15.08 16.60 14.78
C ILE A 270 16.41 17.02 14.12
N ILE A 271 17.51 16.36 14.41
CA ILE A 271 18.83 16.63 13.81
C ILE A 271 18.77 16.39 12.28
N LYS A 272 18.18 15.28 11.83
CA LYS A 272 17.98 15.00 10.40
C LYS A 272 17.13 16.08 9.73
N TYR A 273 16.04 16.52 10.36
CA TYR A 273 15.19 17.59 9.85
C TYR A 273 15.96 18.90 9.66
N PHE A 274 16.74 19.32 10.66
CA PHE A 274 17.56 20.53 10.56
C PHE A 274 18.65 20.40 9.52
N ARG A 275 19.31 19.21 9.45
CA ARG A 275 20.34 18.95 8.43
C ARG A 275 19.80 19.07 7.01
N LEU A 276 18.65 18.46 6.72
CA LEU A 276 17.99 18.54 5.41
C LEU A 276 17.51 19.96 5.08
N ARG A 277 17.08 20.73 6.09
CA ARG A 277 16.57 22.10 5.89
C ARG A 277 17.66 23.12 5.67
N TYR A 278 18.81 23.00 6.31
CA TYR A 278 19.86 24.02 6.32
C TYR A 278 21.10 23.66 5.53
N PHE A 279 21.35 22.38 5.24
CA PHE A 279 22.60 21.93 4.62
C PHE A 279 22.40 21.17 3.29
N GLY A 280 21.19 20.93 2.85
CA GLY A 280 20.85 20.32 1.56
C GLY A 280 21.51 18.96 1.31
N SER A 281 20.76 17.90 1.15
CA SER A 281 21.07 16.54 0.66
C SER A 281 22.14 15.80 1.42
#